data_984933bc1708056d0f38040b536a81dd
#
_entry.id   984933bc1708056d0f38040b536a81dd
#
_cell.length_a   1.000
_cell.length_b   1.000
_cell.length_c   1.000
_cell.angle_alpha   90.00
_cell.angle_beta   90.00
_cell.angle_gamma   90.00
#
_symmetry.space_group_name_H-M   'P 1'
#
loop_
_entity.id
_entity.type
_entity.pdbx_description
1 polymer ?
#
loop_
_entity_poly.entity_id
_entity_poly.type
_entity_poly.pdbx_seq_one_letter_code
_entity_poly.pdbx_strand_id
1 'polypeptide(L)'
;MVVGGHNLGHVRADRRVRVIVVVSFVPDEFVVPRSLVTGAFWLEPLGPEHNEGDYRAWTSSIEHIRATPGFDGQRWPTPMSLAENLGDLERHASDFTARSGFTYTVRASGSDEIIGCVYIYPLPDDPGADVRSWVSADHAPLDAALYEAVSEWLRSAWPFTSVTYAPR
;
A
#
# COMPACT_ATOMS: atom_id res chain seq x y z
N MET A 1 67.75 -35.29 -21.24
CA MET A 1 67.36 -34.54 -20.09
C MET A 1 66.26 -33.54 -20.57
N VAL A 2 64.96 -33.89 -20.33
CA VAL A 2 63.84 -33.17 -20.90
C VAL A 2 63.20 -32.42 -19.74
N VAL A 3 63.08 -31.11 -19.85
CA VAL A 3 62.44 -30.27 -18.88
C VAL A 3 61.02 -29.94 -19.38
N GLY A 4 60.02 -30.41 -18.62
CA GLY A 4 58.64 -30.21 -18.97
C GLY A 4 58.15 -28.80 -18.63
N GLY A 5 57.51 -28.17 -19.63
CA GLY A 5 56.77 -26.90 -19.43
C GLY A 5 55.41 -27.12 -18.84
N HIS A 6 55.13 -26.47 -17.70
CA HIS A 6 53.80 -26.43 -17.10
C HIS A 6 53.00 -25.31 -17.77
N ASN A 7 51.92 -25.70 -18.45
CA ASN A 7 50.96 -24.78 -19.05
C ASN A 7 49.91 -24.39 -17.95
N LEU A 8 50.03 -23.19 -17.43
CA LEU A 8 49.05 -22.63 -16.51
C LEU A 8 47.84 -22.09 -17.31
N GLY A 9 46.80 -22.90 -17.37
CA GLY A 9 45.52 -22.47 -17.93
C GLY A 9 44.89 -21.35 -17.12
N HIS A 10 44.79 -20.19 -17.74
CA HIS A 10 44.03 -19.07 -17.19
C HIS A 10 42.52 -19.40 -17.26
N VAL A 11 41.93 -19.73 -16.13
CA VAL A 11 40.48 -19.77 -15.98
C VAL A 11 39.98 -18.32 -15.95
N ARG A 12 39.42 -17.86 -17.06
CA ARG A 12 38.65 -16.60 -17.08
C ARG A 12 37.36 -16.80 -16.26
N ALA A 13 37.29 -16.17 -15.11
CA ALA A 13 36.06 -16.04 -14.38
C ALA A 13 35.09 -15.17 -15.19
N ASP A 14 34.07 -15.80 -15.75
CA ASP A 14 32.94 -15.12 -16.42
C ASP A 14 32.15 -14.39 -15.36
N ARG A 15 32.39 -13.09 -15.20
CA ARG A 15 31.58 -12.19 -14.37
C ARG A 15 30.25 -11.93 -15.10
N ARG A 16 29.30 -12.82 -14.93
CA ARG A 16 27.92 -12.54 -15.33
C ARG A 16 27.43 -11.37 -14.49
N VAL A 17 27.36 -10.19 -15.09
CA VAL A 17 26.68 -9.03 -14.53
C VAL A 17 25.20 -9.38 -14.48
N ARG A 18 24.70 -9.69 -13.27
CA ARG A 18 23.25 -9.78 -13.05
C ARG A 18 22.70 -8.36 -13.16
N VAL A 19 22.05 -8.06 -14.26
CA VAL A 19 21.22 -6.87 -14.38
C VAL A 19 19.98 -7.11 -13.49
N ILE A 20 19.96 -6.47 -12.34
CA ILE A 20 18.75 -6.44 -11.50
C ILE A 20 17.83 -5.43 -12.18
N VAL A 21 16.82 -5.91 -12.90
CA VAL A 21 15.74 -5.07 -13.38
C VAL A 21 14.86 -4.78 -12.19
N VAL A 22 14.97 -3.58 -11.61
CA VAL A 22 14.02 -3.09 -10.62
C VAL A 22 12.76 -2.72 -11.38
N VAL A 23 11.74 -3.57 -11.30
CA VAL A 23 10.42 -3.26 -11.85
C VAL A 23 9.76 -2.28 -10.90
N SER A 24 9.51 -1.06 -11.37
CA SER A 24 8.75 -0.06 -10.60
C SER A 24 7.31 -0.55 -10.39
N PHE A 25 6.73 -0.25 -9.23
CA PHE A 25 5.35 -0.63 -8.90
C PHE A 25 4.32 -0.04 -9.88
N VAL A 26 4.56 1.19 -10.33
CA VAL A 26 3.78 1.85 -11.38
C VAL A 26 4.73 2.40 -12.45
N PRO A 27 4.30 2.51 -13.73
CA PRO A 27 5.10 3.11 -14.78
C PRO A 27 5.59 4.52 -14.43
N ASP A 28 6.79 4.89 -14.85
CA ASP A 28 7.39 6.20 -14.51
C ASP A 28 6.54 7.38 -14.99
N GLU A 29 5.88 7.23 -16.15
CA GLU A 29 5.00 8.24 -16.76
C GLU A 29 3.60 8.27 -16.11
N PHE A 30 3.24 7.30 -15.28
CA PHE A 30 1.93 7.25 -14.65
C PHE A 30 1.78 8.36 -13.62
N VAL A 31 0.73 9.18 -13.79
CA VAL A 31 0.36 10.21 -12.83
C VAL A 31 -0.52 9.59 -11.75
N VAL A 32 0.04 9.46 -10.54
CA VAL A 32 -0.68 8.86 -9.41
C VAL A 32 -1.86 9.75 -9.00
N PRO A 33 -3.09 9.22 -8.99
CA PRO A 33 -4.26 9.98 -8.53
C PRO A 33 -4.10 10.43 -7.07
N ARG A 34 -4.47 11.67 -6.78
CA ARG A 34 -4.38 12.24 -5.43
C ARG A 34 -5.73 12.35 -4.74
N SER A 35 -6.81 12.00 -5.42
CA SER A 35 -8.14 12.05 -4.83
C SER A 35 -9.09 11.07 -5.49
N LEU A 36 -10.06 10.62 -4.71
CA LEU A 36 -11.28 9.96 -5.16
C LEU A 36 -12.42 10.60 -4.40
N VAL A 37 -13.42 11.12 -5.10
CA VAL A 37 -14.55 11.84 -4.48
C VAL A 37 -15.84 11.13 -4.83
N THR A 38 -16.64 10.85 -3.81
CA THR A 38 -18.01 10.31 -3.92
C THR A 38 -19.00 11.20 -3.18
N GLY A 39 -20.28 10.88 -3.22
CA GLY A 39 -21.27 11.61 -2.45
C GLY A 39 -21.16 11.43 -0.93
N ALA A 40 -20.61 10.30 -0.47
CA ALA A 40 -20.56 9.92 0.94
C ALA A 40 -19.19 10.13 1.60
N PHE A 41 -18.10 10.06 0.83
CA PHE A 41 -16.73 10.17 1.31
C PHE A 41 -15.79 10.64 0.22
N TRP A 42 -14.59 11.01 0.62
CA TRP A 42 -13.50 11.33 -0.29
C TRP A 42 -12.16 10.87 0.28
N LEU A 43 -11.20 10.62 -0.62
CA LEU A 43 -9.86 10.13 -0.30
C LEU A 43 -8.81 11.17 -0.66
N GLU A 44 -7.77 11.27 0.17
CA GLU A 44 -6.54 12.01 -0.09
C GLU A 44 -5.33 11.21 0.39
N PRO A 45 -4.11 11.44 -0.12
CA PRO A 45 -2.92 10.75 0.36
C PRO A 45 -2.74 10.91 1.87
N LEU A 46 -2.50 9.78 2.56
CA LEU A 46 -2.25 9.77 4.00
C LEU A 46 -0.91 10.43 4.31
N GLY A 47 -0.89 11.33 5.30
CA GLY A 47 0.30 12.00 5.76
C GLY A 47 0.31 12.27 7.26
N PRO A 48 1.43 12.78 7.80
CA PRO A 48 1.61 13.06 9.22
C PRO A 48 0.53 13.97 9.82
N GLU A 49 -0.02 14.88 9.02
CA GLU A 49 -1.10 15.80 9.40
C GLU A 49 -2.39 15.10 9.82
N HIS A 50 -2.58 13.84 9.41
CA HIS A 50 -3.75 13.04 9.73
C HIS A 50 -3.62 12.27 11.04
N ASN A 51 -2.47 12.33 11.73
CA ASN A 51 -2.13 11.41 12.82
C ASN A 51 -3.19 11.30 13.92
N GLU A 52 -3.67 12.41 14.45
CA GLU A 52 -4.65 12.38 15.54
C GLU A 52 -6.00 11.79 15.10
N GLY A 53 -6.47 12.17 13.91
CA GLY A 53 -7.75 11.69 13.38
C GLY A 53 -7.69 10.21 13.01
N ASP A 54 -6.62 9.79 12.35
CA ASP A 54 -6.35 8.40 11.98
C ASP A 54 -6.24 7.52 13.23
N TYR A 55 -5.43 7.92 14.19
CA TYR A 55 -5.26 7.22 15.47
C TYR A 55 -6.59 7.03 16.21
N ARG A 56 -7.41 8.08 16.29
CA ARG A 56 -8.73 7.99 16.90
C ARG A 56 -9.65 7.01 16.18
N ALA A 57 -9.66 7.06 14.84
CA ALA A 57 -10.52 6.23 14.02
C ALA A 57 -10.21 4.73 14.19
N TRP A 58 -8.94 4.33 14.08
CA TRP A 58 -8.61 2.91 14.16
C TRP A 58 -8.58 2.38 15.61
N THR A 59 -8.11 3.16 16.60
CA THR A 59 -8.05 2.70 18.00
C THR A 59 -9.44 2.45 18.60
N SER A 60 -10.44 3.19 18.15
CA SER A 60 -11.84 2.95 18.54
C SER A 60 -12.49 1.75 17.83
N SER A 61 -11.81 1.15 16.87
CA SER A 61 -12.41 0.19 15.93
C SER A 61 -11.59 -1.10 15.75
N ILE A 62 -10.71 -1.43 16.67
CA ILE A 62 -9.73 -2.53 16.53
C ILE A 62 -10.41 -3.86 16.16
N GLU A 63 -11.42 -4.28 16.92
CA GLU A 63 -12.09 -5.55 16.66
C GLU A 63 -12.89 -5.52 15.36
N HIS A 64 -13.49 -4.38 15.02
CA HIS A 64 -14.20 -4.19 13.77
C HIS A 64 -13.24 -4.31 12.57
N ILE A 65 -12.06 -3.68 12.63
CA ILE A 65 -11.06 -3.75 11.58
C ILE A 65 -10.53 -5.19 11.43
N ARG A 66 -10.25 -5.87 12.54
CA ARG A 66 -9.81 -7.29 12.51
C ARG A 66 -10.81 -8.21 11.85
N ALA A 67 -12.10 -7.92 11.98
CA ALA A 67 -13.17 -8.67 11.33
C ALA A 67 -13.42 -8.26 9.87
N THR A 68 -12.82 -7.16 9.42
CA THR A 68 -12.98 -6.67 8.04
C THR A 68 -12.22 -7.59 7.07
N PRO A 69 -12.83 -8.01 5.94
CA PRO A 69 -12.14 -8.83 4.95
C PRO A 69 -10.81 -8.23 4.48
N GLY A 70 -9.77 -9.04 4.43
CA GLY A 70 -8.40 -8.62 4.10
C GLY A 70 -7.50 -8.35 5.32
N PHE A 71 -8.05 -8.30 6.53
CA PHE A 71 -7.30 -8.13 7.78
C PHE A 71 -7.16 -9.43 8.59
N ASP A 72 -7.74 -10.51 8.13
CA ASP A 72 -7.62 -11.82 8.77
C ASP A 72 -6.16 -12.26 8.86
N GLY A 73 -5.72 -12.61 10.08
CA GLY A 73 -4.36 -13.07 10.34
C GLY A 73 -3.29 -11.98 10.25
N GLN A 74 -3.67 -10.72 10.07
CA GLN A 74 -2.75 -9.58 10.10
C GLN A 74 -2.37 -9.22 11.55
N ARG A 75 -1.13 -8.73 11.74
CA ARG A 75 -0.69 -8.25 13.05
C ARG A 75 -1.35 -6.93 13.44
N TRP A 76 -1.53 -6.05 12.48
CA TRP A 76 -2.22 -4.78 12.65
C TRP A 76 -3.74 -4.97 12.45
N PRO A 77 -4.63 -4.27 13.19
CA PRO A 77 -4.32 -3.29 14.22
C PRO A 77 -3.94 -3.93 15.57
N THR A 78 -2.89 -3.39 16.16
CA THR A 78 -2.46 -3.70 17.53
C THR A 78 -2.26 -2.40 18.30
N PRO A 79 -2.44 -2.39 19.64
CA PRO A 79 -2.22 -1.18 20.43
C PRO A 79 -0.83 -0.60 20.20
N MET A 80 -0.77 0.69 19.95
CA MET A 80 0.45 1.48 19.82
C MET A 80 0.20 2.91 20.31
N SER A 81 1.26 3.66 20.56
CA SER A 81 1.16 5.06 20.97
C SER A 81 0.84 5.98 19.77
N LEU A 82 0.38 7.18 20.06
CA LEU A 82 0.19 8.23 19.03
C LEU A 82 1.50 8.57 18.32
N ALA A 83 2.64 8.53 19.04
CA ALA A 83 3.96 8.77 18.45
C ALA A 83 4.40 7.64 17.50
N GLU A 84 4.10 6.38 17.83
CA GLU A 84 4.33 5.24 16.94
C GLU A 84 3.45 5.32 15.71
N ASN A 85 2.19 5.71 15.86
CA ASN A 85 1.30 5.94 14.73
C ASN A 85 1.82 7.03 13.79
N LEU A 86 2.36 8.12 14.34
CA LEU A 86 3.00 9.18 13.52
C LEU A 86 4.12 8.61 12.66
N GLY A 87 4.99 7.76 13.23
CA GLY A 87 6.05 7.10 12.48
C GLY A 87 5.52 6.22 11.33
N ASP A 88 4.40 5.54 11.54
CA ASP A 88 3.74 4.76 10.49
C ASP A 88 3.17 5.65 9.38
N LEU A 89 2.57 6.79 9.72
CA LEU A 89 2.06 7.74 8.73
C LEU A 89 3.19 8.39 7.91
N GLU A 90 4.31 8.72 8.56
CA GLU A 90 5.51 9.23 7.89
C GLU A 90 6.06 8.20 6.89
N ARG A 91 6.09 6.92 7.26
CA ARG A 91 6.50 5.84 6.37
C ARG A 91 5.56 5.71 5.17
N HIS A 92 4.24 5.74 5.38
CA HIS A 92 3.27 5.70 4.28
C HIS A 92 3.41 6.91 3.33
N ALA A 93 3.66 8.11 3.86
CA ALA A 93 3.91 9.30 3.05
C ALA A 93 5.21 9.17 2.24
N SER A 94 6.25 8.59 2.84
CA SER A 94 7.52 8.30 2.16
C SER A 94 7.35 7.28 1.03
N ASP A 95 6.60 6.20 1.27
CA ASP A 95 6.28 5.19 0.24
C ASP A 95 5.52 5.81 -0.93
N PHE A 96 4.58 6.72 -0.64
CA PHE A 96 3.83 7.43 -1.68
C PHE A 96 4.74 8.28 -2.56
N THR A 97 5.63 9.05 -1.96
CA THR A 97 6.61 9.86 -2.67
C THR A 97 7.60 9.01 -3.48
N ALA A 98 8.05 7.89 -2.91
CA ALA A 98 8.92 6.93 -3.57
C ALA A 98 8.21 6.06 -4.62
N ARG A 99 6.87 6.16 -4.73
CA ARG A 99 6.03 5.38 -5.66
C ARG A 99 6.12 3.86 -5.42
N SER A 100 6.42 3.47 -4.19
CA SER A 100 6.54 2.06 -3.77
C SER A 100 5.28 1.51 -3.10
N GLY A 101 4.36 2.39 -2.71
CA GLY A 101 3.07 2.05 -2.11
C GLY A 101 2.24 3.32 -1.95
N PHE A 102 0.93 3.19 -2.00
CA PHE A 102 0.02 4.32 -1.97
C PHE A 102 -1.05 4.11 -0.90
N THR A 103 -1.03 4.96 0.12
CA THR A 103 -2.02 4.94 1.19
C THR A 103 -2.84 6.22 1.18
N TYR A 104 -4.14 6.06 1.29
CA TYR A 104 -5.09 7.17 1.30
C TYR A 104 -5.91 7.15 2.59
N THR A 105 -6.07 8.30 3.20
CA THR A 105 -7.07 8.49 4.26
C THR A 105 -8.45 8.68 3.64
N VAL A 106 -9.48 8.19 4.31
CA VAL A 106 -10.88 8.33 3.92
C VAL A 106 -11.56 9.31 4.87
N ARG A 107 -12.18 10.34 4.31
CA ARG A 107 -12.93 11.36 5.07
C ARG A 107 -14.42 11.29 4.74
N ALA A 108 -15.25 11.46 5.74
CA ALA A 108 -16.70 11.59 5.54
C ALA A 108 -17.02 12.89 4.82
N SER A 109 -17.90 12.83 3.81
CA SER A 109 -18.40 14.04 3.14
C SER A 109 -19.14 14.95 4.11
N GLY A 110 -18.91 16.24 3.99
CA GLY A 110 -19.53 17.26 4.85
C GLY A 110 -18.87 17.45 6.21
N SER A 111 -17.79 16.72 6.50
CA SER A 111 -16.98 16.91 7.71
C SER A 111 -15.50 16.66 7.39
N ASP A 112 -14.61 17.02 8.32
CA ASP A 112 -13.18 16.70 8.25
C ASP A 112 -12.84 15.39 8.97
N GLU A 113 -13.85 14.62 9.35
CA GLU A 113 -13.67 13.38 10.11
C GLU A 113 -12.98 12.32 9.26
N ILE A 114 -11.89 11.78 9.78
CA ILE A 114 -11.21 10.61 9.22
C ILE A 114 -11.98 9.37 9.66
N ILE A 115 -12.43 8.58 8.69
CA ILE A 115 -13.29 7.42 8.92
C ILE A 115 -12.68 6.11 8.44
N GLY A 116 -11.53 6.15 7.79
CA GLY A 116 -10.92 4.94 7.27
C GLY A 116 -9.61 5.17 6.52
N CYS A 117 -9.12 4.09 5.94
CA CYS A 117 -7.90 4.08 5.14
C CYS A 117 -8.00 3.09 3.98
N VAL A 118 -7.27 3.38 2.89
CA VAL A 118 -7.07 2.48 1.75
C VAL A 118 -5.58 2.32 1.52
N TYR A 119 -5.12 1.07 1.42
CA TYR A 119 -3.72 0.71 1.18
C TYR A 119 -3.61 0.03 -0.19
N ILE A 120 -2.70 0.50 -1.03
CA ILE A 120 -2.39 -0.05 -2.35
C ILE A 120 -0.89 -0.33 -2.39
N TYR A 121 -0.51 -1.61 -2.32
CA TYR A 121 0.88 -2.03 -2.29
C TYR A 121 1.16 -3.11 -3.33
N PRO A 122 2.42 -3.29 -3.75
CA PRO A 122 2.74 -4.34 -4.72
C PRO A 122 2.49 -5.74 -4.14
N LEU A 123 2.00 -6.64 -4.98
CA LEU A 123 1.99 -8.07 -4.67
C LEU A 123 3.43 -8.60 -4.73
N PRO A 124 3.83 -9.50 -3.81
CA PRO A 124 5.10 -10.21 -3.95
C PRO A 124 5.12 -11.02 -5.26
N ASP A 125 6.19 -10.86 -6.05
CA ASP A 125 6.44 -11.64 -7.27
C ASP A 125 5.37 -11.53 -8.39
N ASP A 126 4.49 -10.53 -8.32
CA ASP A 126 3.41 -10.28 -9.28
C ASP A 126 3.37 -8.77 -9.63
N PRO A 127 3.16 -8.38 -10.91
CA PRO A 127 3.02 -6.97 -11.28
C PRO A 127 1.71 -6.33 -10.84
N GLY A 128 0.90 -7.02 -10.03
CA GLY A 128 -0.39 -6.56 -9.50
C GLY A 128 -0.29 -5.79 -8.20
N ALA A 129 -1.45 -5.42 -7.68
CA ALA A 129 -1.61 -4.71 -6.42
C ALA A 129 -2.36 -5.53 -5.37
N ASP A 130 -1.86 -5.52 -4.14
CA ASP A 130 -2.59 -5.92 -2.93
C ASP A 130 -3.27 -4.69 -2.36
N VAL A 131 -4.59 -4.75 -2.25
CA VAL A 131 -5.42 -3.64 -1.78
C VAL A 131 -6.19 -4.04 -0.54
N ARG A 132 -6.15 -3.17 0.46
CA ARG A 132 -6.91 -3.31 1.70
C ARG A 132 -7.55 -2.00 2.05
N SER A 133 -8.71 -2.06 2.68
CA SER A 133 -9.37 -0.88 3.22
C SER A 133 -10.15 -1.22 4.48
N TRP A 134 -10.33 -0.22 5.32
CA TRP A 134 -11.18 -0.31 6.48
C TRP A 134 -11.91 1.01 6.69
N VAL A 135 -13.04 0.94 7.34
CA VAL A 135 -13.74 2.08 7.93
C VAL A 135 -13.88 1.87 9.44
N SER A 136 -14.04 2.96 10.20
CA SER A 136 -14.30 2.88 11.63
C SER A 136 -15.63 2.16 11.89
N ALA A 137 -15.77 1.58 13.08
CA ALA A 137 -16.98 0.85 13.48
C ALA A 137 -18.25 1.71 13.36
N ASP A 138 -18.17 3.00 13.70
CA ASP A 138 -19.28 3.95 13.58
C ASP A 138 -19.70 4.21 12.13
N HIS A 139 -18.82 3.90 11.16
CA HIS A 139 -19.07 4.07 9.74
C HIS A 139 -19.14 2.74 8.98
N ALA A 140 -19.36 1.64 9.69
CA ALA A 140 -19.48 0.30 9.11
C ALA A 140 -20.40 0.22 7.87
N PRO A 141 -21.55 0.92 7.81
CA PRO A 141 -22.40 0.93 6.62
C PRO A 141 -21.74 1.46 5.34
N LEU A 142 -20.63 2.20 5.44
CA LEU A 142 -19.88 2.72 4.28
C LEU A 142 -18.84 1.75 3.74
N ASP A 143 -18.57 0.63 4.41
CA ASP A 143 -17.49 -0.29 3.99
C ASP A 143 -17.73 -0.90 2.59
N ALA A 144 -18.94 -1.35 2.31
CA ALA A 144 -19.28 -1.87 0.98
C ALA A 144 -19.20 -0.79 -0.11
N ALA A 145 -19.68 0.42 0.18
CA ALA A 145 -19.60 1.54 -0.77
C ALA A 145 -18.14 1.96 -1.04
N LEU A 146 -17.27 1.93 -0.03
CA LEU A 146 -15.85 2.17 -0.17
C LEU A 146 -15.20 1.10 -1.06
N TYR A 147 -15.47 -0.17 -0.80
CA TYR A 147 -14.98 -1.27 -1.61
C TYR A 147 -15.37 -1.13 -3.09
N GLU A 148 -16.63 -0.84 -3.37
CA GLU A 148 -17.12 -0.65 -4.74
C GLU A 148 -16.47 0.54 -5.45
N ALA A 149 -16.40 1.69 -4.78
CA ALA A 149 -15.81 2.90 -5.35
C ALA A 149 -14.31 2.73 -5.62
N VAL A 150 -13.57 2.12 -4.70
CA VAL A 150 -12.14 1.86 -4.87
C VAL A 150 -11.89 0.81 -5.94
N SER A 151 -12.70 -0.25 -6.01
CA SER A 151 -12.60 -1.27 -7.06
C SER A 151 -12.79 -0.67 -8.45
N GLU A 152 -13.78 0.19 -8.62
CA GLU A 152 -14.02 0.92 -9.88
C GLU A 152 -12.86 1.88 -10.20
N TRP A 153 -12.38 2.61 -9.21
CA TRP A 153 -11.26 3.53 -9.36
C TRP A 153 -9.97 2.82 -9.79
N LEU A 154 -9.67 1.66 -9.19
CA LEU A 154 -8.51 0.85 -9.56
C LEU A 154 -8.61 0.36 -11.00
N ARG A 155 -9.79 -0.04 -11.44
CA ARG A 155 -10.01 -0.54 -12.80
C ARG A 155 -9.94 0.56 -13.86
N SER A 156 -10.40 1.77 -13.54
CA SER A 156 -10.56 2.88 -14.52
C SER A 156 -9.39 3.86 -14.55
N ALA A 157 -8.68 4.05 -13.43
CA ALA A 157 -7.69 5.12 -13.25
C ALA A 157 -6.27 4.64 -12.92
N TRP A 158 -6.08 3.34 -12.69
CA TRP A 158 -4.79 2.78 -12.30
C TRP A 158 -4.26 1.78 -13.35
N PRO A 159 -2.92 1.59 -13.46
CA PRO A 159 -2.32 0.78 -14.50
C PRO A 159 -2.23 -0.72 -14.17
N PHE A 160 -2.82 -1.17 -13.07
CA PHE A 160 -2.70 -2.56 -12.62
C PHE A 160 -3.49 -3.52 -13.52
N THR A 161 -2.87 -4.64 -13.88
CA THR A 161 -3.50 -5.73 -14.62
C THR A 161 -4.10 -6.80 -13.71
N SER A 162 -3.64 -6.85 -12.45
CA SER A 162 -4.08 -7.78 -11.42
C SER A 162 -4.25 -7.03 -10.10
N VAL A 163 -5.37 -7.23 -9.43
CA VAL A 163 -5.67 -6.62 -8.14
C VAL A 163 -6.24 -7.67 -7.21
N THR A 164 -5.62 -7.83 -6.04
CA THR A 164 -6.16 -8.60 -4.92
C THR A 164 -6.80 -7.62 -3.94
N TYR A 165 -8.11 -7.69 -3.81
CA TYR A 165 -8.90 -6.87 -2.90
C TYR A 165 -10.08 -7.68 -2.38
N ALA A 166 -10.07 -8.00 -1.09
CA ALA A 166 -11.07 -8.88 -0.49
C ALA A 166 -12.48 -8.29 -0.62
N PRO A 167 -13.45 -9.04 -1.18
CA PRO A 167 -14.83 -8.55 -1.39
C PRO A 167 -15.55 -8.24 -0.08
N ARG A 168 -16.55 -7.38 -0.20
CA ARG A 168 -17.51 -7.03 0.87
C ARG A 168 -18.86 -7.67 0.63
#